data_c1cd6b608132bb8b16039a577a92b55b
#
_entry.id   c1cd6b608132bb8b16039a577a92b55b
#
_cell.length_a   1.000
_cell.length_b   1.000
_cell.length_c   1.000
_cell.angle_alpha   90.00
_cell.angle_beta   90.00
_cell.angle_gamma   90.00
#
_symmetry.space_group_name_H-M   'P 1'
#
loop_
_entity.id
_entity.type
_entity.pdbx_description
1 polymer ?
#
loop_
_entity_poly.entity_id
_entity_poly.type
_entity_poly.pdbx_seq_one_letter_code
_entity_poly.pdbx_strand_id
1 'polypeptide(L)'
;LVPPGACKASQVRDELPSKNAKQDDSLQREQLPMWFKAVREMSNPVQSAYLQTLLLTGARRRELAALKWEDVDFQWLKMTIRDKVEGERIIPLTPYVAHLLLALKAKNEAQPTVRWLRTLEKRNESWKPSEWVFSSKLAANGQLVDPTPGHKRALKAAGLPDITLHGLRRSFGTLAEWTEAPAGVIAQI
;
A
#
# COMPACT_ATOMS: atom_id res chain seq x y z
N LEU A 1 -12.20 8.31 39.02
CA LEU A 1 -12.91 8.82 37.82
C LEU A 1 -12.16 10.04 37.28
N VAL A 2 -11.62 9.95 36.08
CA VAL A 2 -10.95 11.08 35.42
C VAL A 2 -12.03 11.99 34.84
N PRO A 3 -12.02 13.31 35.12
CA PRO A 3 -13.06 14.20 34.62
C PRO A 3 -13.00 14.28 33.05
N PRO A 4 -14.17 14.45 32.39
CA PRO A 4 -14.23 14.64 30.97
C PRO A 4 -13.39 15.86 30.54
N GLY A 5 -12.42 15.66 29.65
CA GLY A 5 -11.55 16.74 29.17
C GLY A 5 -10.21 16.91 29.90
N ALA A 6 -9.91 16.10 30.93
CA ALA A 6 -8.61 16.16 31.63
C ALA A 6 -7.40 16.04 30.69
N CYS A 7 -7.50 15.24 29.62
CA CYS A 7 -6.44 15.11 28.62
C CYS A 7 -6.35 16.30 27.63
N LYS A 8 -7.26 17.26 27.71
CA LYS A 8 -7.27 18.46 26.86
C LYS A 8 -6.72 19.70 27.56
N ALA A 9 -6.40 19.61 28.84
CA ALA A 9 -5.80 20.70 29.59
C ALA A 9 -4.45 21.11 28.93
N SER A 10 -4.18 22.43 28.85
CA SER A 10 -2.95 22.97 28.27
C SER A 10 -1.71 22.36 28.92
N GLN A 11 -1.72 22.21 30.23
CA GLN A 11 -0.63 21.61 31.01
C GLN A 11 -0.29 20.18 30.58
N VAL A 12 -1.30 19.34 30.28
CA VAL A 12 -1.07 17.98 29.77
C VAL A 12 -0.57 18.00 28.34
N ARG A 13 -0.96 19.01 27.55
CA ARG A 13 -0.51 19.17 26.15
C ARG A 13 0.95 19.59 26.07
N ASP A 14 1.41 20.38 27.00
CA ASP A 14 2.80 20.89 27.08
C ASP A 14 3.77 19.79 27.58
N GLU A 15 3.29 18.83 28.38
CA GLU A 15 4.05 17.66 28.86
C GLU A 15 4.09 16.51 27.81
N LEU A 16 3.21 16.52 26.81
CA LEU A 16 3.26 15.53 25.76
C LEU A 16 4.45 15.80 24.84
N PRO A 17 5.28 14.77 24.55
CA PRO A 17 6.35 14.94 23.58
C PRO A 17 5.76 15.47 22.27
N SER A 18 6.35 16.56 21.77
CA SER A 18 5.95 17.14 20.50
C SER A 18 5.89 16.04 19.46
N LYS A 19 4.74 15.87 18.80
CA LYS A 19 4.67 15.03 17.61
C LYS A 19 5.59 15.68 16.57
N ASN A 20 6.85 15.25 16.53
CA ASN A 20 7.75 15.57 15.44
C ASN A 20 7.16 14.90 14.18
N ALA A 21 6.13 15.52 13.62
CA ALA A 21 5.71 15.20 12.27
C ALA A 21 6.94 15.49 11.41
N LYS A 22 7.49 14.44 10.79
CA LYS A 22 8.60 14.58 9.85
C LYS A 22 8.13 15.61 8.81
N GLN A 23 8.69 16.81 8.85
CA GLN A 23 8.44 17.83 7.83
C GLN A 23 8.92 17.23 6.50
N ASP A 24 8.20 17.48 5.43
CA ASP A 24 8.52 17.02 4.07
C ASP A 24 8.47 15.49 3.83
N ASP A 25 7.69 14.75 4.62
CA ASP A 25 7.45 13.32 4.39
C ASP A 25 6.33 13.12 3.33
N SER A 26 6.52 13.72 2.15
CA SER A 26 5.64 13.54 0.98
C SER A 26 6.40 13.76 -0.33
N LEU A 27 5.99 13.02 -1.38
CA LEU A 27 6.49 13.23 -2.74
C LEU A 27 5.91 14.51 -3.32
N GLN A 28 6.78 15.29 -3.94
CA GLN A 28 6.38 16.43 -4.76
C GLN A 28 6.18 16.01 -6.22
N ARG A 29 5.43 16.78 -6.98
CA ARG A 29 5.08 16.49 -8.37
C ARG A 29 6.31 16.20 -9.24
N GLU A 30 7.35 16.98 -9.08
CA GLU A 30 8.60 16.89 -9.86
C GLU A 30 9.37 15.60 -9.56
N GLN A 31 9.14 14.98 -8.39
CA GLN A 31 9.80 13.75 -7.95
C GLN A 31 9.11 12.49 -8.48
N LEU A 32 7.85 12.60 -8.92
CA LEU A 32 7.05 11.44 -9.36
C LEU A 32 7.69 10.66 -10.52
N PRO A 33 8.21 11.29 -11.60
CA PRO A 33 8.78 10.53 -12.71
C PRO A 33 9.94 9.63 -12.28
N MET A 34 10.83 10.15 -11.42
CA MET A 34 11.97 9.39 -10.90
C MET A 34 11.54 8.30 -9.94
N TRP A 35 10.57 8.60 -9.08
CA TRP A 35 10.01 7.62 -8.15
C TRP A 35 9.34 6.46 -8.90
N PHE A 36 8.46 6.74 -9.87
CA PHE A 36 7.80 5.72 -10.66
C PHE A 36 8.78 4.87 -11.46
N LYS A 37 9.82 5.48 -12.04
CA LYS A 37 10.88 4.75 -12.73
C LYS A 37 11.54 3.75 -11.78
N ALA A 38 12.04 4.20 -10.65
CA ALA A 38 12.73 3.33 -9.69
C ALA A 38 11.84 2.22 -9.11
N VAL A 39 10.56 2.52 -8.84
CA VAL A 39 9.62 1.52 -8.33
C VAL A 39 9.26 0.47 -9.38
N ARG A 40 9.11 0.86 -10.66
CA ARG A 40 8.85 -0.09 -11.77
C ARG A 40 10.03 -1.00 -12.06
N GLU A 41 11.26 -0.54 -11.84
CA GLU A 41 12.50 -1.30 -12.03
C GLU A 41 12.80 -2.25 -10.86
N MET A 42 11.98 -2.28 -9.81
CA MET A 42 12.15 -3.21 -8.70
C MET A 42 12.05 -4.66 -9.17
N SER A 43 12.97 -5.50 -8.69
CA SER A 43 12.97 -6.94 -8.99
C SER A 43 11.76 -7.70 -8.44
N ASN A 44 11.14 -7.19 -7.38
CA ASN A 44 9.94 -7.78 -6.78
C ASN A 44 8.67 -7.08 -7.31
N PRO A 45 7.93 -7.72 -8.24
CA PRO A 45 6.75 -7.13 -8.85
C PRO A 45 5.60 -6.90 -7.85
N VAL A 46 5.51 -7.70 -6.78
CA VAL A 46 4.50 -7.53 -5.74
C VAL A 46 4.75 -6.25 -4.96
N GLN A 47 6.00 -6.00 -4.55
CA GLN A 47 6.36 -4.76 -3.85
C GLN A 47 6.20 -3.54 -4.75
N SER A 48 6.60 -3.65 -6.03
CA SER A 48 6.41 -2.59 -7.01
C SER A 48 4.93 -2.21 -7.17
N ALA A 49 4.07 -3.20 -7.38
CA ALA A 49 2.63 -2.99 -7.51
C ALA A 49 2.02 -2.42 -6.22
N TYR A 50 2.43 -2.94 -5.05
CA TYR A 50 1.97 -2.45 -3.76
C TYR A 50 2.28 -0.95 -3.56
N LEU A 51 3.51 -0.53 -3.80
CA LEU A 51 3.93 0.87 -3.60
C LEU A 51 3.18 1.82 -4.54
N GLN A 52 3.02 1.43 -5.80
CA GLN A 52 2.27 2.23 -6.77
C GLN A 52 0.78 2.32 -6.39
N THR A 53 0.16 1.21 -5.97
CA THR A 53 -1.23 1.21 -5.51
C THR A 53 -1.38 2.04 -4.24
N LEU A 54 -0.44 1.96 -3.29
CA LEU A 54 -0.45 2.75 -2.07
C LEU A 54 -0.45 4.25 -2.35
N LEU A 55 0.44 4.71 -3.25
CA LEU A 55 0.51 6.11 -3.67
C LEU A 55 -0.77 6.55 -4.38
N LEU A 56 -1.29 5.74 -5.32
CA LEU A 56 -2.39 6.16 -6.20
C LEU A 56 -3.79 6.01 -5.58
N THR A 57 -3.90 5.35 -4.44
CA THR A 57 -5.18 5.15 -3.74
C THR A 57 -5.23 5.83 -2.38
N GLY A 58 -4.09 6.24 -1.85
CA GLY A 58 -4.02 6.80 -0.51
C GLY A 58 -4.46 5.85 0.61
N ALA A 59 -4.61 4.55 0.35
CA ALA A 59 -5.01 3.56 1.35
C ALA A 59 -4.02 3.49 2.53
N ARG A 60 -4.48 3.03 3.70
CA ARG A 60 -3.57 2.77 4.81
C ARG A 60 -2.72 1.53 4.52
N ARG A 61 -1.43 1.60 4.85
CA ARG A 61 -0.44 0.56 4.50
C ARG A 61 -0.85 -0.87 4.89
N ARG A 62 -1.43 -1.03 6.10
CA ARG A 62 -1.82 -2.36 6.61
C ARG A 62 -3.09 -2.88 5.95
N GLU A 63 -4.04 -2.01 5.70
CA GLU A 63 -5.29 -2.33 5.00
C GLU A 63 -4.99 -2.79 3.57
N LEU A 64 -4.17 -2.02 2.85
CA LEU A 64 -3.78 -2.39 1.49
C LEU A 64 -2.99 -3.70 1.45
N ALA A 65 -2.09 -3.94 2.41
CA ALA A 65 -1.37 -5.20 2.49
C ALA A 65 -2.30 -6.40 2.75
N ALA A 66 -3.43 -6.18 3.43
CA ALA A 66 -4.43 -7.21 3.72
C ALA A 66 -5.51 -7.36 2.63
N LEU A 67 -5.36 -6.69 1.48
CA LEU A 67 -6.29 -6.78 0.37
C LEU A 67 -6.28 -8.20 -0.24
N LYS A 68 -7.47 -8.78 -0.41
CA LYS A 68 -7.66 -10.05 -1.08
C LYS A 68 -8.18 -9.89 -2.50
N TRP A 69 -8.01 -10.91 -3.34
CA TRP A 69 -8.53 -10.89 -4.71
C TRP A 69 -10.06 -10.82 -4.76
N GLU A 70 -10.76 -11.37 -3.77
CA GLU A 70 -12.22 -11.29 -3.64
C GLU A 70 -12.72 -9.86 -3.39
N ASP A 71 -11.86 -8.99 -2.87
CA ASP A 71 -12.17 -7.58 -2.59
C ASP A 71 -11.95 -6.66 -3.80
N VAL A 72 -11.43 -7.19 -4.92
CA VAL A 72 -11.11 -6.42 -6.13
C VAL A 72 -12.12 -6.74 -7.23
N ASP A 73 -12.92 -5.75 -7.58
CA ASP A 73 -13.90 -5.83 -8.65
C ASP A 73 -13.37 -5.11 -9.90
N PHE A 74 -12.90 -5.88 -10.86
CA PHE A 74 -12.36 -5.35 -12.11
C PHE A 74 -13.45 -4.91 -13.10
N GLN A 75 -14.67 -5.40 -12.95
CA GLN A 75 -15.79 -5.00 -13.81
C GLN A 75 -16.25 -3.59 -13.48
N TRP A 76 -16.36 -3.28 -12.18
CA TRP A 76 -16.80 -1.98 -11.71
C TRP A 76 -15.65 -1.06 -11.27
N LEU A 77 -14.42 -1.47 -11.54
CA LEU A 77 -13.19 -0.71 -11.22
C LEU A 77 -13.20 -0.19 -9.78
N LYS A 78 -13.38 -1.07 -8.82
CA LYS A 78 -13.38 -0.74 -7.39
C LYS A 78 -12.67 -1.82 -6.58
N MET A 79 -12.20 -1.43 -5.40
CA MET A 79 -11.73 -2.36 -4.38
C MET A 79 -12.35 -2.02 -3.03
N THR A 80 -12.64 -3.04 -2.23
CA THR A 80 -13.17 -2.91 -0.87
C THR A 80 -12.02 -3.04 0.12
N ILE A 81 -11.78 -1.99 0.89
CA ILE A 81 -10.80 -2.00 1.98
C ILE A 81 -11.55 -2.22 3.30
N ARG A 82 -11.09 -3.20 4.09
CA ARG A 82 -11.67 -3.52 5.39
C ARG A 82 -10.78 -2.99 6.51
N ASP A 83 -11.38 -2.19 7.39
CA ASP A 83 -10.78 -1.73 8.64
C ASP A 83 -11.54 -2.29 9.83
N LYS A 84 -10.81 -2.66 10.89
CA LYS A 84 -11.43 -3.24 12.11
C LYS A 84 -12.26 -2.24 12.90
N VAL A 85 -12.01 -0.96 12.74
CA VAL A 85 -12.62 0.13 13.52
C VAL A 85 -13.62 0.91 12.68
N GLU A 86 -13.26 1.23 11.44
CA GLU A 86 -14.07 2.09 10.55
C GLU A 86 -15.00 1.28 9.62
N GLY A 87 -14.90 -0.06 9.64
CA GLY A 87 -15.70 -0.94 8.79
C GLY A 87 -15.14 -1.08 7.38
N GLU A 88 -16.02 -1.11 6.38
CA GLU A 88 -15.63 -1.27 4.97
C GLU A 88 -15.76 0.06 4.23
N ARG A 89 -14.79 0.33 3.34
CA ARG A 89 -14.87 1.45 2.41
C ARG A 89 -14.50 1.02 1.00
N ILE A 90 -15.14 1.62 0.02
CA ILE A 90 -14.92 1.36 -1.39
C ILE A 90 -13.97 2.43 -1.95
N ILE A 91 -12.88 1.98 -2.57
CA ILE A 91 -11.94 2.86 -3.28
C ILE A 91 -12.06 2.58 -4.78
N PRO A 92 -12.30 3.61 -5.61
CA PRO A 92 -12.30 3.44 -7.06
C PRO A 92 -10.89 3.11 -7.56
N LEU A 93 -10.80 2.21 -8.54
CA LEU A 93 -9.56 1.87 -9.22
C LEU A 93 -9.42 2.74 -10.47
N THR A 94 -8.31 3.45 -10.58
CA THR A 94 -7.95 4.05 -11.87
C THR A 94 -7.63 2.94 -12.88
N PRO A 95 -7.81 3.18 -14.19
CA PRO A 95 -7.43 2.19 -15.22
C PRO A 95 -5.99 1.70 -15.10
N TYR A 96 -5.09 2.58 -14.67
CA TYR A 96 -3.69 2.22 -14.42
C TYR A 96 -3.54 1.21 -13.27
N VAL A 97 -4.18 1.47 -12.12
CA VAL A 97 -4.13 0.55 -10.97
C VAL A 97 -4.80 -0.78 -11.31
N ALA A 98 -5.95 -0.75 -12.00
CA ALA A 98 -6.63 -1.96 -12.44
C ALA A 98 -5.72 -2.82 -13.35
N HIS A 99 -5.06 -2.21 -14.34
CA HIS A 99 -4.11 -2.91 -15.20
C HIS A 99 -2.93 -3.50 -14.43
N LEU A 100 -2.38 -2.75 -13.46
CA LEU A 100 -1.30 -3.20 -12.60
C LEU A 100 -1.69 -4.43 -11.76
N LEU A 101 -2.89 -4.42 -11.19
CA LEU A 101 -3.43 -5.54 -10.41
C LEU A 101 -3.77 -6.74 -11.30
N LEU A 102 -4.31 -6.54 -12.51
CA LEU A 102 -4.55 -7.63 -13.47
C LEU A 102 -3.25 -8.33 -13.86
N ALA A 103 -2.18 -7.56 -14.14
CA ALA A 103 -0.87 -8.15 -14.43
C ALA A 103 -0.31 -8.95 -13.24
N LEU A 104 -0.57 -8.48 -12.02
CA LEU A 104 -0.19 -9.20 -10.80
C LEU A 104 -1.03 -10.46 -10.59
N LYS A 105 -2.34 -10.40 -10.87
CA LYS A 105 -3.26 -11.55 -10.81
C LYS A 105 -2.84 -12.65 -11.78
N ALA A 106 -2.54 -12.30 -13.02
CA ALA A 106 -2.05 -13.27 -14.01
C ALA A 106 -0.77 -13.99 -13.53
N LYS A 107 0.15 -13.28 -12.87
CA LYS A 107 1.35 -13.90 -12.27
C LYS A 107 1.02 -14.78 -11.06
N ASN A 108 0.02 -14.41 -10.26
CA ASN A 108 -0.43 -15.21 -9.12
C ASN A 108 -1.10 -16.52 -9.54
N GLU A 109 -1.85 -16.50 -10.64
CA GLU A 109 -2.57 -17.65 -11.20
C GLU A 109 -1.71 -18.53 -12.11
N ALA A 110 -0.56 -18.03 -12.56
CA ALA A 110 0.37 -18.78 -13.39
C ALA A 110 0.91 -20.01 -12.63
N GLN A 111 0.80 -21.17 -13.27
CA GLN A 111 1.34 -22.39 -12.69
C GLN A 111 2.86 -22.27 -12.46
N PRO A 112 3.35 -22.73 -11.32
CA PRO A 112 4.78 -22.75 -11.05
C PRO A 112 5.50 -23.75 -11.94
N THR A 113 6.82 -23.67 -11.97
CA THR A 113 7.65 -24.59 -12.74
C THR A 113 7.43 -26.03 -12.31
N VAL A 114 7.57 -26.99 -13.25
CA VAL A 114 7.47 -28.45 -12.99
C VAL A 114 8.38 -28.88 -11.82
N ARG A 115 9.57 -28.28 -11.71
CA ARG A 115 10.49 -28.55 -10.60
C ARG A 115 9.87 -28.20 -9.24
N TRP A 116 9.16 -27.05 -9.18
CA TRP A 116 8.49 -26.62 -7.93
C TRP A 116 7.30 -27.50 -7.60
N LEU A 117 6.49 -27.87 -8.60
CA LEU A 117 5.36 -28.79 -8.42
C LEU A 117 5.81 -30.13 -7.86
N ARG A 118 6.88 -30.73 -8.38
CA ARG A 118 7.46 -31.96 -7.84
C ARG A 118 7.94 -31.81 -6.39
N THR A 119 8.39 -30.59 -6.00
CA THR A 119 8.79 -30.35 -4.62
C THR A 119 7.59 -30.30 -3.68
N LEU A 120 6.46 -29.76 -4.14
CA LEU A 120 5.21 -29.75 -3.38
C LEU A 120 4.64 -31.18 -3.23
N GLU A 121 4.63 -31.98 -4.30
CA GLU A 121 4.23 -33.39 -4.23
C GLU A 121 5.00 -34.18 -3.19
N LYS A 122 6.32 -34.02 -3.11
CA LYS A 122 7.17 -34.66 -2.09
C LYS A 122 6.80 -34.24 -0.65
N ARG A 123 6.13 -33.11 -0.48
CA ARG A 123 5.66 -32.58 0.82
C ARG A 123 4.19 -32.88 1.09
N ASN A 124 3.53 -33.62 0.20
CA ASN A 124 2.07 -33.79 0.22
C ASN A 124 1.29 -32.47 0.19
N GLU A 125 1.86 -31.46 -0.47
CA GLU A 125 1.25 -30.15 -0.63
C GLU A 125 0.78 -29.97 -2.08
N SER A 126 -0.35 -29.29 -2.27
CA SER A 126 -0.85 -28.87 -3.58
C SER A 126 -0.62 -27.37 -3.79
N TRP A 127 -0.22 -27.00 -5.01
CA TRP A 127 -0.13 -25.60 -5.36
C TRP A 127 -1.53 -24.96 -5.43
N LYS A 128 -1.65 -23.79 -4.84
CA LYS A 128 -2.82 -22.92 -4.97
C LYS A 128 -2.35 -21.48 -5.17
N PRO A 129 -3.06 -20.68 -6.00
CA PRO A 129 -2.83 -19.23 -6.04
C PRO A 129 -2.99 -18.61 -4.65
N SER A 130 -2.25 -17.56 -4.37
CA SER A 130 -2.44 -16.81 -3.12
C SER A 130 -3.79 -16.10 -3.12
N GLU A 131 -4.48 -16.10 -1.99
CA GLU A 131 -5.68 -15.27 -1.78
C GLU A 131 -5.36 -13.78 -1.68
N TRP A 132 -4.12 -13.44 -1.28
CA TRP A 132 -3.68 -12.07 -1.11
C TRP A 132 -3.27 -11.44 -2.42
N VAL A 133 -3.72 -10.22 -2.68
CA VAL A 133 -3.28 -9.41 -3.83
C VAL A 133 -1.79 -9.15 -3.73
N PHE A 134 -1.33 -8.77 -2.54
CA PHE A 134 0.08 -8.53 -2.26
C PHE A 134 0.64 -9.68 -1.42
N SER A 135 1.02 -10.74 -2.10
CA SER A 135 1.50 -11.96 -1.47
C SER A 135 3.00 -11.93 -1.17
N SER A 136 3.41 -12.69 -0.15
CA SER A 136 4.82 -12.90 0.20
C SER A 136 5.08 -14.36 0.54
N LYS A 137 6.07 -14.94 -0.11
CA LYS A 137 6.53 -16.31 0.21
C LYS A 137 7.29 -16.40 1.53
N LEU A 138 7.68 -15.27 2.11
CA LEU A 138 8.46 -15.19 3.36
C LEU A 138 7.57 -15.13 4.61
N ALA A 139 6.29 -14.84 4.44
CA ALA A 139 5.32 -14.75 5.52
C ALA A 139 4.56 -16.06 5.71
N ALA A 140 4.38 -16.50 6.95
CA ALA A 140 3.66 -17.73 7.25
C ALA A 140 2.21 -17.73 6.76
N ASN A 141 1.55 -16.56 6.77
CA ASN A 141 0.19 -16.37 6.26
C ASN A 141 0.14 -15.98 4.77
N GLY A 142 1.29 -15.92 4.08
CA GLY A 142 1.36 -15.53 2.67
C GLY A 142 1.14 -14.06 2.35
N GLN A 143 0.89 -13.19 3.33
CA GLN A 143 0.64 -11.77 3.16
C GLN A 143 1.94 -10.96 3.09
N LEU A 144 1.96 -9.84 2.35
CA LEU A 144 3.09 -8.89 2.37
C LEU A 144 3.23 -8.24 3.75
N VAL A 145 4.36 -8.45 4.43
CA VAL A 145 4.59 -7.96 5.80
C VAL A 145 5.22 -6.57 5.79
N ASP A 146 6.37 -6.42 5.18
CA ASP A 146 7.13 -5.15 5.23
C ASP A 146 7.78 -4.80 3.88
N PRO A 147 7.18 -3.88 3.12
CA PRO A 147 7.75 -3.36 1.88
C PRO A 147 8.78 -2.23 2.10
N THR A 148 9.01 -1.78 3.35
CA THR A 148 9.88 -0.64 3.67
C THR A 148 11.31 -0.79 3.14
N PRO A 149 12.00 -1.94 3.26
CA PRO A 149 13.35 -2.08 2.73
C PRO A 149 13.40 -1.94 1.20
N GLY A 150 12.39 -2.45 0.49
CA GLY A 150 12.26 -2.29 -0.96
C GLY A 150 12.03 -0.83 -1.35
N HIS A 151 11.14 -0.15 -0.64
CA HIS A 151 10.86 1.27 -0.86
C HIS A 151 12.10 2.15 -0.65
N LYS A 152 12.83 1.94 0.43
CA LYS A 152 14.07 2.69 0.70
C LYS A 152 15.12 2.49 -0.39
N ARG A 153 15.27 1.27 -0.92
CA ARG A 153 16.17 1.02 -2.05
C ARG A 153 15.73 1.76 -3.31
N ALA A 154 14.42 1.80 -3.61
CA ALA A 154 13.89 2.54 -4.74
C ALA A 154 14.11 4.05 -4.59
N LEU A 155 13.86 4.62 -3.42
CA LEU A 155 14.13 6.04 -3.13
C LEU A 155 15.61 6.38 -3.32
N LYS A 156 16.51 5.55 -2.79
CA LYS A 156 17.96 5.72 -2.95
C LYS A 156 18.37 5.66 -4.42
N ALA A 157 17.84 4.71 -5.18
CA ALA A 157 18.11 4.58 -6.61
C ALA A 157 17.61 5.78 -7.42
N ALA A 158 16.49 6.39 -6.99
CA ALA A 158 15.92 7.59 -7.58
C ALA A 158 16.62 8.89 -7.15
N GLY A 159 17.54 8.86 -6.19
CA GLY A 159 18.14 10.06 -5.61
C GLY A 159 17.14 10.91 -4.80
N LEU A 160 16.09 10.30 -4.29
CA LEU A 160 15.02 10.96 -3.55
C LEU A 160 15.26 10.92 -2.03
N PRO A 161 14.70 11.88 -1.26
CA PRO A 161 14.75 11.85 0.19
C PRO A 161 14.06 10.61 0.76
N ASP A 162 14.41 10.26 2.01
CA ASP A 162 13.79 9.12 2.71
C ASP A 162 12.35 9.46 3.10
N ILE A 163 11.41 9.01 2.29
CA ILE A 163 9.96 9.15 2.48
C ILE A 163 9.41 7.86 3.04
N THR A 164 8.58 7.95 4.08
CA THR A 164 7.97 6.78 4.71
C THR A 164 6.81 6.21 3.88
N LEU A 165 6.38 4.98 4.18
CA LEU A 165 5.16 4.43 3.57
C LEU A 165 3.90 5.25 3.95
N HIS A 166 3.92 5.88 5.14
CA HIS A 166 2.87 6.82 5.51
C HIS A 166 2.98 8.13 4.72
N GLY A 167 4.21 8.51 4.39
CA GLY A 167 4.50 9.62 3.49
C GLY A 167 3.91 9.44 2.09
N LEU A 168 3.87 8.20 1.56
CA LEU A 168 3.17 7.95 0.29
C LEU A 168 1.67 8.24 0.37
N ARG A 169 1.02 7.91 1.50
CA ARG A 169 -0.38 8.29 1.71
C ARG A 169 -0.56 9.82 1.81
N ARG A 170 0.37 10.52 2.48
CA ARG A 170 0.37 11.99 2.49
C ARG A 170 0.56 12.56 1.09
N SER A 171 1.47 11.94 0.31
CA SER A 171 1.70 12.33 -1.09
C SER A 171 0.42 12.24 -1.92
N PHE A 172 -0.43 11.23 -1.71
CA PHE A 172 -1.74 11.15 -2.36
C PHE A 172 -2.57 12.40 -2.08
N GLY A 173 -2.68 12.84 -0.81
CA GLY A 173 -3.41 14.05 -0.45
C GLY A 173 -2.83 15.30 -1.14
N THR A 174 -1.52 15.51 -1.02
CA THR A 174 -0.83 16.65 -1.65
C THR A 174 -1.01 16.66 -3.18
N LEU A 175 -0.91 15.49 -3.83
CA LEU A 175 -1.09 15.38 -5.28
C LEU A 175 -2.55 15.58 -5.71
N ALA A 176 -3.51 15.17 -4.88
CA ALA A 176 -4.92 15.37 -5.13
C ALA A 176 -5.31 16.86 -5.03
N GLU A 177 -4.71 17.62 -4.12
CA GLU A 177 -4.86 19.09 -4.05
C GLU A 177 -4.42 19.76 -5.36
N TRP A 178 -3.36 19.27 -6.00
CA TRP A 178 -2.85 19.80 -7.28
C TRP A 178 -3.77 19.53 -8.47
N THR A 179 -4.67 18.55 -8.35
CA THR A 179 -5.69 18.27 -9.37
C THR A 179 -7.00 19.00 -9.09
N GLU A 180 -7.00 19.93 -8.11
CA GLU A 180 -8.19 20.67 -7.67
C GLU A 180 -9.33 19.73 -7.20
N ALA A 181 -8.99 18.52 -6.76
CA ALA A 181 -9.97 17.58 -6.26
C ALA A 181 -10.62 18.14 -4.97
N PRO A 182 -11.96 18.10 -4.86
CA PRO A 182 -12.64 18.60 -3.67
C PRO A 182 -12.16 17.91 -2.40
N ALA A 183 -11.84 18.67 -1.35
CA ALA A 183 -11.31 18.16 -0.09
C ALA A 183 -12.22 17.06 0.52
N GLY A 184 -13.52 17.14 0.34
CA GLY A 184 -14.48 16.12 0.78
C GLY A 184 -14.31 14.77 0.08
N VAL A 185 -13.85 14.76 -1.17
CA VAL A 185 -13.55 13.51 -1.91
C VAL A 185 -12.25 12.89 -1.40
N ILE A 186 -11.24 13.74 -1.14
CA ILE A 186 -9.95 13.27 -0.62
C ILE A 186 -10.10 12.68 0.79
N ALA A 187 -10.95 13.26 1.61
CA ALA A 187 -11.19 12.83 2.99
C ALA A 187 -11.91 11.47 3.10
N GLN A 188 -12.61 11.03 2.07
CA GLN A 188 -13.33 9.74 2.02
C GLN A 188 -12.42 8.55 1.69
N ILE A 189 -11.20 8.80 1.26
CA ILE A 189 -10.18 7.79 0.93
C ILE A 189 -9.17 7.66 2.08
#